data_d14a982b6efa190e783e0d9e81da96b8
#
_entry.id   d14a982b6efa190e783e0d9e81da96b8
#
_cell.length_a   1.000
_cell.length_b   1.000
_cell.length_c   1.000
_cell.angle_alpha   90.00
_cell.angle_beta   90.00
_cell.angle_gamma   90.00
#
_symmetry.space_group_name_H-M   'P 1'
#
loop_
_entity.id
_entity.type
_entity.pdbx_description
1 polymer ?
#
loop_
_entity_poly.entity_id
_entity_poly.type
_entity_poly.pdbx_seq_one_letter_code
_entity_poly.pdbx_strand_id
1 'polypeptide(L)'
;MIHSDSPCLRIQNIFQRHYQRSTLFIDDSGAQSFDDDAWRLERSQRNRMALFDMHKPVIAQIHGRCLAGGTDLAMLCDMLICADDARIGFPATRGQGSPPNHMWLYMLGPQWSKRLLLTGDQLLGSDAATLGLVLKSVPADRLEAEVEELADRLAQVDTDLLAANKRIVNLGLELMGAKTLQRLAAEMDARGHLAASREEFRKQVMEHGIRKATRMRDAPFGDGLARP
;
A
#
# COMPACT_ATOMS: atom_id res chain seq x y z
N MET A 1 -2.10 -3.36 -17.88
CA MET A 1 -1.99 -4.49 -18.82
C MET A 1 -0.85 -5.36 -18.31
N ILE A 2 -1.08 -6.64 -18.10
CA ILE A 2 -0.02 -7.58 -17.69
C ILE A 2 0.50 -8.20 -18.99
N HIS A 3 1.72 -7.85 -19.40
CA HIS A 3 2.39 -8.55 -20.49
C HIS A 3 3.07 -9.79 -19.93
N SER A 4 2.60 -10.97 -20.35
CA SER A 4 3.08 -12.28 -19.86
C SER A 4 4.54 -12.57 -20.21
N ASP A 5 5.10 -11.91 -21.20
CA ASP A 5 6.42 -12.20 -21.77
C ASP A 5 7.52 -11.23 -21.31
N SER A 6 7.18 -10.24 -20.50
CA SER A 6 8.19 -9.34 -19.91
C SER A 6 8.93 -10.02 -18.76
N PRO A 7 10.26 -9.87 -18.65
CA PRO A 7 11.04 -10.37 -17.52
C PRO A 7 10.72 -9.63 -16.22
N CYS A 8 10.00 -8.51 -16.29
CA CYS A 8 9.56 -7.70 -15.17
C CYS A 8 8.04 -7.47 -15.22
N LEU A 9 7.36 -7.55 -14.06
CA LEU A 9 5.95 -7.22 -13.94
C LEU A 9 5.78 -5.75 -13.57
N ARG A 10 5.00 -5.02 -14.37
CA ARG A 10 4.62 -3.64 -14.11
C ARG A 10 3.20 -3.59 -13.56
N ILE A 11 3.03 -3.07 -12.35
CA ILE A 11 1.72 -2.76 -11.80
C ILE A 11 1.45 -1.27 -12.04
N GLN A 12 0.71 -1.00 -13.11
CA GLN A 12 0.11 0.31 -13.32
C GLN A 12 -1.13 0.44 -12.42
N ASN A 13 -1.38 1.64 -11.95
CA ASN A 13 -2.45 2.03 -11.05
C ASN A 13 -3.81 1.37 -11.36
N ILE A 14 -3.99 0.13 -10.92
CA ILE A 14 -5.23 -0.64 -11.05
C ILE A 14 -6.35 0.01 -10.23
N PHE A 15 -5.98 0.88 -9.27
CA PHE A 15 -6.89 1.42 -8.26
C PHE A 15 -7.78 2.56 -8.71
N GLN A 16 -7.39 3.40 -9.69
CA GLN A 16 -8.25 4.52 -10.09
C GLN A 16 -9.58 4.07 -10.73
N ARG A 17 -9.60 2.93 -11.43
CA ARG A 17 -10.84 2.40 -12.04
C ARG A 17 -11.70 1.57 -11.08
N HIS A 18 -11.11 0.96 -10.04
CA HIS A 18 -11.83 0.11 -9.08
C HIS A 18 -12.38 0.90 -7.89
N TYR A 19 -11.80 2.05 -7.54
CA TYR A 19 -12.28 2.90 -6.44
C TYR A 19 -13.69 3.47 -6.70
N GLN A 20 -14.14 3.54 -7.95
CA GLN A 20 -15.51 3.94 -8.29
C GLN A 20 -16.53 2.80 -8.17
N ARG A 21 -16.11 1.55 -8.03
CA ARG A 21 -16.99 0.38 -7.93
C ARG A 21 -16.91 -0.37 -6.61
N SER A 22 -15.99 -0.04 -5.72
CA SER A 22 -15.80 -0.79 -4.49
C SER A 22 -16.63 -0.21 -3.33
N THR A 23 -17.89 -0.51 -3.31
CA THR A 23 -18.66 -0.80 -2.09
C THR A 23 -17.95 -1.83 -1.19
N LEU A 24 -16.89 -2.44 -1.68
CA LEU A 24 -16.10 -3.50 -1.06
C LEU A 24 -15.30 -3.09 0.20
N PHE A 25 -15.15 -1.80 0.48
CA PHE A 25 -14.42 -1.33 1.69
C PHE A 25 -15.33 -0.95 2.86
N ILE A 26 -16.63 -0.98 2.65
CA ILE A 26 -17.63 -0.81 3.72
C ILE A 26 -18.47 -2.08 3.76
N ASP A 27 -17.88 -3.15 3.36
CA ASP A 27 -18.54 -4.41 3.39
C ASP A 27 -18.69 -4.84 4.85
N ASP A 28 -19.93 -4.77 5.31
CA ASP A 28 -20.46 -5.64 6.30
C ASP A 28 -20.56 -7.04 5.67
N SER A 29 -19.40 -7.55 5.27
CA SER A 29 -19.18 -8.77 4.50
C SER A 29 -19.57 -10.03 5.28
N GLY A 30 -20.49 -9.89 6.23
CA GLY A 30 -20.99 -11.00 7.01
C GLY A 30 -19.99 -11.51 8.06
N ALA A 31 -18.94 -10.74 8.39
CA ALA A 31 -18.11 -11.04 9.55
C ALA A 31 -19.00 -10.97 10.79
N GLN A 32 -19.31 -12.11 11.34
CA GLN A 32 -20.21 -12.22 12.51
C GLN A 32 -19.44 -12.11 13.82
N SER A 33 -18.10 -12.19 13.75
CA SER A 33 -17.23 -12.16 14.92
C SER A 33 -15.88 -11.51 14.57
N PHE A 34 -15.11 -11.19 15.63
CA PHE A 34 -13.72 -10.77 15.48
C PHE A 34 -12.87 -11.81 14.74
N ASP A 35 -13.06 -13.09 15.05
CA ASP A 35 -12.28 -14.17 14.43
C ASP A 35 -12.61 -14.33 12.95
N ASP A 36 -13.86 -14.18 12.54
CA ASP A 36 -14.24 -14.17 11.12
C ASP A 36 -13.58 -13.02 10.35
N ASP A 37 -13.56 -11.83 10.94
CA ASP A 37 -12.93 -10.66 10.33
C ASP A 37 -11.40 -10.83 10.22
N ALA A 38 -10.74 -11.24 11.30
CA ALA A 38 -9.31 -11.52 11.33
C ALA A 38 -8.92 -12.60 10.30
N TRP A 39 -9.66 -13.70 10.24
CA TRP A 39 -9.42 -14.78 9.28
C TRP A 39 -9.55 -14.30 7.83
N ARG A 40 -10.56 -13.49 7.54
CA ARG A 40 -10.80 -12.92 6.20
C ARG A 40 -9.70 -11.96 5.79
N LEU A 41 -9.26 -11.09 6.70
CA LEU A 41 -8.15 -10.16 6.47
C LEU A 41 -6.84 -10.93 6.25
N GLU A 42 -6.57 -11.95 7.05
CA GLU A 42 -5.40 -12.82 6.86
C GLU A 42 -5.43 -13.55 5.51
N ARG A 43 -6.59 -14.08 5.11
CA ARG A 43 -6.75 -14.68 3.79
C ARG A 43 -6.49 -13.68 2.66
N SER A 44 -7.02 -12.46 2.77
CA SER A 44 -6.79 -11.39 1.81
C SER A 44 -5.31 -11.01 1.76
N GLN A 45 -4.66 -10.96 2.91
CA GLN A 45 -3.23 -10.65 3.01
C GLN A 45 -2.36 -11.73 2.37
N ARG A 46 -2.66 -13.00 2.58
CA ARG A 46 -1.97 -14.11 1.89
C ARG A 46 -2.04 -13.97 0.37
N ASN A 47 -3.19 -13.56 -0.16
CA ASN A 47 -3.32 -13.33 -1.61
C ASN A 47 -2.46 -12.17 -2.09
N ARG A 48 -2.35 -11.08 -1.31
CA ARG A 48 -1.48 -9.94 -1.66
C ARG A 48 0.00 -10.30 -1.61
N MET A 49 0.40 -11.18 -0.69
CA MET A 49 1.79 -11.65 -0.56
C MET A 49 2.30 -12.36 -1.82
N ALA A 50 1.44 -12.76 -2.73
CA ALA A 50 1.84 -13.29 -4.03
C ALA A 50 2.73 -12.31 -4.82
N LEU A 51 2.60 -10.99 -4.63
CA LEU A 51 3.48 -9.99 -5.23
C LEU A 51 4.91 -10.08 -4.67
N PHE A 52 5.00 -10.19 -3.35
CA PHE A 52 6.27 -10.36 -2.65
C PHE A 52 6.94 -11.68 -3.03
N ASP A 53 6.17 -12.77 -3.08
CA ASP A 53 6.67 -14.12 -3.34
C ASP A 53 6.92 -14.43 -4.84
N MET A 54 6.49 -13.53 -5.73
CA MET A 54 6.68 -13.71 -7.18
C MET A 54 8.16 -13.86 -7.53
N HIS A 55 8.51 -14.78 -8.42
CA HIS A 55 9.91 -15.00 -8.82
C HIS A 55 10.45 -13.90 -9.73
N LYS A 56 9.60 -13.19 -10.48
CA LYS A 56 9.99 -12.06 -11.31
C LYS A 56 10.01 -10.76 -10.50
N PRO A 57 10.95 -9.83 -10.77
CA PRO A 57 10.88 -8.49 -10.19
C PRO A 57 9.57 -7.76 -10.53
N VAL A 58 9.09 -6.99 -9.56
CA VAL A 58 7.84 -6.22 -9.66
C VAL A 58 8.14 -4.75 -9.38
N ILE A 59 7.83 -3.87 -10.33
CA ILE A 59 7.95 -2.42 -10.16
C ILE A 59 6.56 -1.82 -9.94
N ALA A 60 6.40 -1.06 -8.86
CA ALA A 60 5.22 -0.23 -8.65
C ALA A 60 5.43 1.16 -9.27
N GLN A 61 4.63 1.49 -10.26
CA GLN A 61 4.54 2.84 -10.82
C GLN A 61 3.41 3.59 -10.13
N ILE A 62 3.74 4.64 -9.39
CA ILE A 62 2.78 5.35 -8.54
C ILE A 62 2.58 6.78 -9.06
N HIS A 63 1.34 7.13 -9.38
CA HIS A 63 0.93 8.50 -9.67
C HIS A 63 -0.37 8.84 -8.96
N GLY A 64 -0.61 10.12 -8.71
CA GLY A 64 -1.81 10.58 -8.03
C GLY A 64 -1.89 10.08 -6.59
N ARG A 65 -2.86 9.25 -6.23
CA ARG A 65 -3.09 8.81 -4.85
C ARG A 65 -2.82 7.31 -4.68
N CYS A 66 -1.82 6.98 -3.90
CA CYS A 66 -1.52 5.63 -3.41
C CYS A 66 -1.82 5.57 -1.91
N LEU A 67 -3.08 5.37 -1.56
CA LEU A 67 -3.57 5.45 -0.18
C LEU A 67 -4.21 4.13 0.26
N ALA A 68 -4.09 3.83 1.55
CA ALA A 68 -4.70 2.64 2.18
C ALA A 68 -4.39 1.35 1.39
N GLY A 69 -5.40 0.66 0.85
CA GLY A 69 -5.19 -0.54 0.04
C GLY A 69 -4.22 -0.37 -1.14
N GLY A 70 -3.98 0.87 -1.62
CA GLY A 70 -2.95 1.17 -2.61
C GLY A 70 -1.55 0.93 -2.06
N THR A 71 -1.29 1.40 -0.84
CA THR A 71 -0.01 1.17 -0.16
C THR A 71 0.17 -0.29 0.23
N ASP A 72 -0.93 -1.00 0.56
CA ASP A 72 -0.88 -2.43 0.88
C ASP A 72 -0.35 -3.28 -0.27
N LEU A 73 -0.56 -2.87 -1.51
CA LEU A 73 -0.03 -3.56 -2.69
C LEU A 73 1.31 -2.99 -3.14
N ALA A 74 1.44 -1.66 -3.19
CA ALA A 74 2.66 -1.03 -3.66
C ALA A 74 3.88 -1.46 -2.86
N MET A 75 3.77 -1.51 -1.53
CA MET A 75 4.88 -1.89 -0.64
C MET A 75 5.25 -3.38 -0.67
N LEU A 76 4.49 -4.22 -1.35
CA LEU A 76 4.85 -5.62 -1.62
C LEU A 76 5.60 -5.79 -2.95
N CYS A 77 5.71 -4.74 -3.74
CA CYS A 77 6.56 -4.71 -4.93
C CYS A 77 8.02 -4.53 -4.54
N ASP A 78 8.92 -4.94 -5.42
CA ASP A 78 10.37 -4.89 -5.16
C ASP A 78 10.94 -3.47 -5.24
N MET A 79 10.39 -2.66 -6.15
CA MET A 79 10.84 -1.29 -6.40
C MET A 79 9.63 -0.39 -6.61
N LEU A 80 9.66 0.80 -6.00
CA LEU A 80 8.60 1.79 -6.11
C LEU A 80 9.17 3.04 -6.77
N ILE A 81 8.57 3.49 -7.86
CA ILE A 81 8.88 4.77 -8.52
C ILE A 81 7.58 5.57 -8.58
N CYS A 82 7.64 6.85 -8.25
CA CYS A 82 6.44 7.67 -8.18
C CYS A 82 6.59 9.03 -8.87
N ALA A 83 5.45 9.66 -9.16
CA ALA A 83 5.43 11.06 -9.52
C ALA A 83 5.72 11.94 -8.29
N ASP A 84 6.39 13.09 -8.48
CA ASP A 84 6.76 14.02 -7.40
C ASP A 84 5.55 14.49 -6.59
N ASP A 85 4.41 14.67 -7.25
CA ASP A 85 3.13 15.11 -6.67
C ASP A 85 2.23 13.95 -6.18
N ALA A 86 2.68 12.70 -6.30
CA ALA A 86 1.93 11.56 -5.79
C ALA A 86 1.73 11.69 -4.28
N ARG A 87 0.57 11.25 -3.79
CA ARG A 87 0.26 11.21 -2.36
C ARG A 87 0.27 9.77 -1.87
N ILE A 88 1.14 9.48 -0.92
CA ILE A 88 1.37 8.12 -0.40
C ILE A 88 1.11 8.12 1.11
N GLY A 89 0.20 7.26 1.60
CA GLY A 89 -0.12 7.22 3.02
C GLY A 89 -1.27 6.29 3.38
N PHE A 90 -1.60 6.28 4.67
CA PHE A 90 -2.68 5.43 5.19
C PHE A 90 -3.71 6.23 6.01
N PRO A 91 -4.47 7.14 5.39
CA PRO A 91 -5.47 7.96 6.11
C PRO A 91 -6.67 7.14 6.64
N ALA A 92 -6.79 5.87 6.28
CA ALA A 92 -7.80 4.96 6.82
C ALA A 92 -7.71 4.80 8.35
N THR A 93 -6.53 5.00 8.94
CA THR A 93 -6.34 5.01 10.40
C THR A 93 -7.21 6.04 11.13
N ARG A 94 -7.71 7.07 10.42
CA ARG A 94 -8.58 8.12 10.96
C ARG A 94 -10.04 7.68 11.15
N GLY A 95 -10.34 6.38 11.14
CA GLY A 95 -11.68 5.87 11.40
C GLY A 95 -12.14 4.69 10.54
N GLN A 96 -11.23 3.95 9.92
CA GLN A 96 -11.59 2.76 9.16
C GLN A 96 -10.86 1.51 9.64
N GLY A 97 -9.61 1.59 10.05
CA GLY A 97 -8.78 0.48 10.51
C GLY A 97 -7.30 0.81 10.45
N SER A 98 -6.47 -0.19 10.66
CA SER A 98 -5.03 -0.13 10.52
C SER A 98 -4.56 -0.85 9.25
N PRO A 99 -3.31 -0.65 8.78
CA PRO A 99 -2.88 -1.34 7.56
C PRO A 99 -2.77 -2.85 7.79
N PRO A 100 -3.50 -3.66 7.01
CA PRO A 100 -3.36 -5.12 7.06
C PRO A 100 -2.06 -5.61 6.41
N ASN A 101 -1.35 -4.73 5.71
CA ASN A 101 0.01 -4.93 5.23
C ASN A 101 0.95 -3.95 5.94
N HIS A 102 1.95 -4.45 6.62
CA HIS A 102 2.83 -3.66 7.46
C HIS A 102 4.29 -3.68 6.99
N MET A 103 4.55 -3.34 5.71
CA MET A 103 5.92 -3.14 5.20
C MET A 103 6.50 -1.77 5.60
N TRP A 104 5.69 -0.87 6.12
CA TRP A 104 6.07 0.47 6.57
C TRP A 104 7.31 0.48 7.45
N LEU A 105 7.36 -0.43 8.44
CA LEU A 105 8.46 -0.52 9.39
C LEU A 105 9.80 -0.82 8.70
N TYR A 106 9.77 -1.71 7.71
CA TYR A 106 10.99 -2.14 6.99
C TYR A 106 11.49 -1.08 6.01
N MET A 107 10.60 -0.27 5.46
CA MET A 107 10.92 0.75 4.44
C MET A 107 11.25 2.11 5.04
N LEU A 108 10.59 2.51 6.14
CA LEU A 108 10.71 3.86 6.75
C LEU A 108 11.31 3.87 8.15
N GLY A 109 11.53 2.69 8.73
CA GLY A 109 11.91 2.60 10.15
C GLY A 109 10.79 3.02 11.10
N PRO A 110 11.01 2.92 12.43
CA PRO A 110 9.93 3.01 13.42
C PRO A 110 9.36 4.42 13.60
N GLN A 111 10.15 5.46 13.46
CA GLN A 111 9.69 6.84 13.73
C GLN A 111 8.74 7.32 12.64
N TRP A 112 9.13 7.23 11.39
CA TRP A 112 8.29 7.66 10.27
C TRP A 112 7.08 6.77 10.07
N SER A 113 7.21 5.45 10.29
CA SER A 113 6.05 4.55 10.30
C SER A 113 5.02 4.98 11.35
N LYS A 114 5.45 5.25 12.59
CA LYS A 114 4.56 5.76 13.64
C LYS A 114 3.99 7.13 13.29
N ARG A 115 4.80 8.06 12.78
CA ARG A 115 4.34 9.40 12.38
C ARG A 115 3.17 9.32 11.39
N LEU A 116 3.30 8.49 10.36
CA LEU A 116 2.27 8.36 9.32
C LEU A 116 1.06 7.55 9.79
N LEU A 117 1.29 6.42 10.44
CA LEU A 117 0.22 5.50 10.83
C LEU A 117 -0.58 5.96 12.04
N LEU A 118 -0.02 6.77 12.95
CA LEU A 118 -0.75 7.31 14.10
C LEU A 118 -1.54 8.58 13.76
N THR A 119 -1.18 9.30 12.70
CA THR A 119 -1.88 10.51 12.28
C THR A 119 -2.72 10.32 11.02
N GLY A 120 -2.38 9.33 10.21
CA GLY A 120 -2.95 9.14 8.88
C GLY A 120 -2.47 10.18 7.85
N ASP A 121 -1.39 10.91 8.16
CA ASP A 121 -0.81 11.86 7.21
C ASP A 121 -0.19 11.14 6.01
N GLN A 122 0.01 11.88 4.94
CA GLN A 122 0.50 11.41 3.66
C GLN A 122 1.84 12.09 3.35
N LEU A 123 2.68 11.44 2.60
CA LEU A 123 3.87 12.02 1.98
C LEU A 123 3.57 12.45 0.54
N LEU A 124 4.19 13.53 0.08
CA LEU A 124 4.37 13.75 -1.35
C LEU A 124 5.41 12.76 -1.89
N GLY A 125 5.35 12.47 -3.19
CA GLY A 125 6.29 11.56 -3.83
C GLY A 125 7.76 11.98 -3.65
N SER A 126 8.05 13.28 -3.76
CA SER A 126 9.38 13.85 -3.50
C SER A 126 9.86 13.61 -2.06
N ASP A 127 8.96 13.77 -1.08
CA ASP A 127 9.27 13.52 0.32
C ASP A 127 9.44 12.02 0.59
N ALA A 128 8.62 11.18 -0.04
CA ALA A 128 8.72 9.73 0.04
C ALA A 128 10.07 9.20 -0.50
N ALA A 129 10.59 9.82 -1.57
CA ALA A 129 11.92 9.51 -2.10
C ALA A 129 13.03 9.97 -1.15
N THR A 130 12.91 11.16 -0.58
CA THR A 130 13.87 11.68 0.40
C THR A 130 13.98 10.78 1.62
N LEU A 131 12.87 10.21 2.08
CA LEU A 131 12.82 9.31 3.22
C LEU A 131 13.17 7.84 2.89
N GLY A 132 13.31 7.49 1.61
CA GLY A 132 13.62 6.14 1.17
C GLY A 132 12.42 5.19 1.12
N LEU A 133 11.18 5.70 1.22
CA LEU A 133 9.97 4.90 1.04
C LEU A 133 9.81 4.43 -0.41
N VAL A 134 10.19 5.26 -1.36
CA VAL A 134 10.25 4.93 -2.79
C VAL A 134 11.69 5.05 -3.28
N LEU A 135 12.03 4.26 -4.29
CA LEU A 135 13.36 4.26 -4.88
C LEU A 135 13.70 5.63 -5.51
N LYS A 136 12.70 6.22 -6.18
CA LYS A 136 12.86 7.47 -6.90
C LYS A 136 11.51 8.18 -7.09
N SER A 137 11.51 9.50 -7.10
CA SER A 137 10.41 10.33 -7.61
C SER A 137 10.86 11.14 -8.82
N VAL A 138 9.96 11.42 -9.73
CA VAL A 138 10.19 12.19 -10.96
C VAL A 138 8.95 13.01 -11.32
N PRO A 139 9.07 14.06 -12.14
CA PRO A 139 7.90 14.73 -12.71
C PRO A 139 6.93 13.74 -13.37
N ALA A 140 5.62 13.99 -13.23
CA ALA A 140 4.59 13.03 -13.63
C ALA A 140 4.66 12.63 -15.11
N ASP A 141 5.07 13.53 -15.98
CA ASP A 141 5.27 13.32 -17.42
C ASP A 141 6.51 12.46 -17.75
N ARG A 142 7.44 12.30 -16.81
CA ARG A 142 8.63 11.47 -16.95
C ARG A 142 8.51 10.09 -16.33
N LEU A 143 7.46 9.87 -15.55
CA LEU A 143 7.30 8.66 -14.73
C LEU A 143 7.28 7.38 -15.57
N GLU A 144 6.58 7.38 -16.70
CA GLU A 144 6.49 6.20 -17.55
C GLU A 144 7.85 5.85 -18.15
N ALA A 145 8.56 6.84 -18.70
CA ALA A 145 9.88 6.64 -19.28
C ALA A 145 10.89 6.13 -18.24
N GLU A 146 10.85 6.65 -17.02
CA GLU A 146 11.73 6.22 -15.92
C GLU A 146 11.50 4.77 -15.53
N VAL A 147 10.24 4.33 -15.48
CA VAL A 147 9.90 2.93 -15.16
C VAL A 147 10.30 2.00 -16.29
N GLU A 148 10.09 2.39 -17.56
CA GLU A 148 10.52 1.59 -18.72
C GLU A 148 12.04 1.45 -18.76
N GLU A 149 12.79 2.53 -18.53
CA GLU A 149 14.26 2.47 -18.47
C GLU A 149 14.74 1.47 -17.41
N LEU A 150 14.13 1.45 -16.22
CA LEU A 150 14.47 0.48 -15.20
C LEU A 150 14.09 -0.94 -15.61
N ALA A 151 12.92 -1.13 -16.22
CA ALA A 151 12.47 -2.43 -16.72
C ALA A 151 13.40 -2.98 -17.80
N ASP A 152 13.83 -2.12 -18.74
CA ASP A 152 14.78 -2.48 -19.79
C ASP A 152 16.16 -2.88 -19.21
N ARG A 153 16.62 -2.20 -18.17
CA ARG A 153 17.86 -2.57 -17.46
C ARG A 153 17.73 -3.95 -16.80
N LEU A 154 16.61 -4.24 -16.15
CA LEU A 154 16.33 -5.56 -15.58
C LEU A 154 16.28 -6.64 -16.66
N ALA A 155 15.75 -6.32 -17.83
CA ALA A 155 15.67 -7.25 -18.96
C ALA A 155 17.03 -7.68 -19.52
N GLN A 156 18.12 -6.94 -19.21
CA GLN A 156 19.48 -7.34 -19.59
C GLN A 156 20.08 -8.42 -18.67
N VAL A 157 19.46 -8.65 -17.51
CA VAL A 157 19.93 -9.63 -16.54
C VAL A 157 19.21 -10.95 -16.75
N ASP A 158 19.99 -12.05 -16.66
CA ASP A 158 19.43 -13.40 -16.73
C ASP A 158 18.32 -13.61 -15.71
N THR A 159 17.22 -14.26 -16.14
CA THR A 159 16.00 -14.42 -15.33
C THR A 159 16.25 -15.19 -14.03
N ASP A 160 17.11 -16.21 -14.07
CA ASP A 160 17.42 -17.02 -12.89
C ASP A 160 18.24 -16.21 -11.87
N LEU A 161 19.12 -15.34 -12.35
CA LEU A 161 19.89 -14.42 -11.49
C LEU A 161 18.98 -13.35 -10.86
N LEU A 162 18.03 -12.80 -11.62
CA LEU A 162 17.02 -11.88 -11.07
C LEU A 162 16.23 -12.56 -9.95
N ALA A 163 15.72 -13.77 -10.22
CA ALA A 163 14.94 -14.53 -9.25
C ALA A 163 15.76 -14.87 -7.99
N ALA A 164 17.02 -15.31 -8.16
CA ALA A 164 17.90 -15.64 -7.04
C ALA A 164 18.19 -14.42 -6.16
N ASN A 165 18.52 -13.26 -6.77
CA ASN A 165 18.80 -12.02 -6.03
C ASN A 165 17.56 -11.48 -5.33
N LYS A 166 16.40 -11.48 -5.97
CA LYS A 166 15.13 -11.11 -5.31
C LYS A 166 14.86 -12.02 -4.12
N ARG A 167 14.97 -13.33 -4.32
CA ARG A 167 14.67 -14.32 -3.29
C ARG A 167 15.54 -14.16 -2.04
N ILE A 168 16.84 -13.92 -2.20
CA ILE A 168 17.72 -13.77 -1.02
C ILE A 168 17.37 -12.49 -0.23
N VAL A 169 17.03 -11.40 -0.89
CA VAL A 169 16.59 -10.18 -0.21
C VAL A 169 15.27 -10.42 0.54
N ASN A 170 14.31 -11.09 -0.10
CA ASN A 170 13.03 -11.40 0.54
C ASN A 170 13.21 -12.38 1.72
N LEU A 171 14.07 -13.38 1.62
CA LEU A 171 14.41 -14.25 2.74
C LEU A 171 15.04 -13.47 3.90
N GLY A 172 15.87 -12.48 3.61
CA GLY A 172 16.39 -11.55 4.64
C GLY A 172 15.28 -10.84 5.40
N LEU A 173 14.29 -10.30 4.68
CA LEU A 173 13.10 -9.67 5.29
C LEU A 173 12.26 -10.69 6.08
N GLU A 174 12.13 -11.93 5.59
CA GLU A 174 11.42 -12.99 6.32
C GLU A 174 12.13 -13.35 7.64
N LEU A 175 13.47 -13.44 7.64
CA LEU A 175 14.26 -13.65 8.85
C LEU A 175 14.10 -12.49 9.86
N MET A 176 13.84 -11.26 9.36
CA MET A 176 13.49 -10.11 10.17
C MET A 176 12.02 -10.12 10.62
N GLY A 177 11.26 -11.17 10.30
CA GLY A 177 9.88 -11.35 10.74
C GLY A 177 8.81 -10.80 9.81
N ALA A 178 9.13 -10.41 8.57
CA ALA A 178 8.18 -9.75 7.68
C ALA A 178 6.87 -10.53 7.49
N LYS A 179 6.93 -11.84 7.20
CA LYS A 179 5.72 -12.67 7.02
C LYS A 179 4.89 -12.81 8.32
N THR A 180 5.55 -12.93 9.47
CA THR A 180 4.86 -12.96 10.77
C THR A 180 4.17 -11.64 11.05
N LEU A 181 4.85 -10.52 10.78
CA LEU A 181 4.27 -9.18 10.97
C LEU A 181 3.03 -8.97 10.11
N GLN A 182 2.99 -9.48 8.87
CA GLN A 182 1.80 -9.39 8.02
C GLN A 182 0.58 -10.10 8.64
N ARG A 183 0.77 -11.25 9.26
CA ARG A 183 -0.33 -11.97 9.95
C ARG A 183 -0.83 -11.17 11.15
N LEU A 184 0.09 -10.70 12.00
CA LEU A 184 -0.25 -9.87 13.16
C LEU A 184 -0.93 -8.56 12.74
N ALA A 185 -0.51 -7.95 11.63
CA ALA A 185 -1.12 -6.73 11.11
C ALA A 185 -2.58 -6.95 10.69
N ALA A 186 -2.90 -8.08 10.08
CA ALA A 186 -4.28 -8.43 9.74
C ALA A 186 -5.16 -8.57 10.99
N GLU A 187 -4.63 -9.20 12.06
CA GLU A 187 -5.33 -9.28 13.35
C GLU A 187 -5.50 -7.89 13.98
N MET A 188 -4.47 -7.04 13.92
CA MET A 188 -4.57 -5.68 14.45
C MET A 188 -5.55 -4.81 13.65
N ASP A 189 -5.69 -5.02 12.35
CA ASP A 189 -6.72 -4.36 11.55
C ASP A 189 -8.13 -4.79 11.98
N ALA A 190 -8.36 -6.09 12.21
CA ALA A 190 -9.61 -6.59 12.78
C ALA A 190 -9.93 -5.95 14.15
N ARG A 191 -8.91 -5.75 15.01
CA ARG A 191 -9.07 -4.99 16.26
C ARG A 191 -9.42 -3.53 16.01
N GLY A 192 -8.78 -2.89 15.02
CA GLY A 192 -9.11 -1.54 14.58
C GLY A 192 -10.56 -1.39 14.13
N HIS A 193 -11.13 -2.44 13.56
CA HIS A 193 -12.53 -2.47 13.16
C HIS A 193 -13.53 -2.40 14.32
N LEU A 194 -13.11 -2.65 15.55
CA LEU A 194 -13.94 -2.48 16.75
C LEU A 194 -13.97 -1.04 17.27
N ALA A 195 -13.20 -0.11 16.68
CA ALA A 195 -13.18 1.28 17.11
C ALA A 195 -14.52 1.98 16.84
N ALA A 196 -15.00 2.75 17.81
CA ALA A 196 -16.25 3.51 17.67
C ALA A 196 -16.25 4.47 16.47
N SER A 197 -15.09 5.02 16.10
CA SER A 197 -14.92 5.89 14.95
C SER A 197 -15.24 5.20 13.62
N ARG A 198 -15.10 3.87 13.54
CA ARG A 198 -15.46 3.12 12.32
C ARG A 198 -16.97 3.11 12.12
N GLU A 199 -17.74 2.86 13.16
CA GLU A 199 -19.20 2.87 13.09
C GLU A 199 -19.70 4.28 12.75
N GLU A 200 -19.12 5.30 13.34
CA GLU A 200 -19.45 6.69 13.02
C GLU A 200 -19.13 7.02 11.56
N PHE A 201 -17.97 6.63 11.07
CA PHE A 201 -17.61 6.82 9.65
C PHE A 201 -18.57 6.05 8.72
N ARG A 202 -18.99 4.82 9.09
CA ARG A 202 -19.98 4.04 8.35
C ARG A 202 -21.32 4.79 8.23
N LYS A 203 -21.81 5.35 9.33
CA LYS A 203 -23.04 6.19 9.33
C LYS A 203 -22.90 7.38 8.41
N GLN A 204 -21.78 8.11 8.48
CA GLN A 204 -21.53 9.24 7.60
C GLN A 204 -21.47 8.85 6.13
N VAL A 205 -20.93 7.67 5.81
CA VAL A 205 -20.92 7.15 4.44
C VAL A 205 -22.33 6.81 3.95
N MET A 206 -23.13 6.19 4.79
CA MET A 206 -24.54 5.88 4.45
C MET A 206 -25.36 7.14 4.23
N GLU A 207 -25.14 8.17 5.04
CA GLU A 207 -25.90 9.44 4.96
C GLU A 207 -25.42 10.36 3.83
N HIS A 208 -24.11 10.45 3.62
CA HIS A 208 -23.53 11.49 2.78
C HIS A 208 -22.75 10.95 1.56
N GLY A 209 -22.55 9.64 1.47
CA GLY A 209 -21.68 9.00 0.49
C GLY A 209 -20.19 9.12 0.84
N ILE A 210 -19.39 8.18 0.32
CA ILE A 210 -17.98 8.00 0.68
C ILE A 210 -17.12 9.28 0.48
N ARG A 211 -17.35 10.04 -0.59
CA ARG A 211 -16.53 11.23 -0.89
C ARG A 211 -16.71 12.33 0.15
N LYS A 212 -17.96 12.57 0.61
CA LYS A 212 -18.26 13.59 1.62
C LYS A 212 -17.82 13.11 3.00
N ALA A 213 -18.11 11.87 3.36
CA ALA A 213 -17.68 11.28 4.63
C ALA A 213 -16.15 11.32 4.78
N THR A 214 -15.39 10.96 3.73
CA THR A 214 -13.92 11.05 3.75
C THR A 214 -13.44 12.50 3.95
N ARG A 215 -14.04 13.48 3.29
CA ARG A 215 -13.69 14.89 3.51
C ARG A 215 -13.97 15.35 4.93
N MET A 216 -15.12 14.96 5.49
CA MET A 216 -15.48 15.28 6.87
C MET A 216 -14.49 14.66 7.87
N ARG A 217 -14.15 13.39 7.68
CA ARG A 217 -13.15 12.68 8.50
C ARG A 217 -11.78 13.36 8.45
N ASP A 218 -11.35 13.79 7.28
CA ASP A 218 -9.99 14.32 7.06
C ASP A 218 -9.87 15.82 7.35
N ALA A 219 -10.99 16.56 7.38
CA ALA A 219 -10.99 18.01 7.59
C ALA A 219 -10.20 18.49 8.84
N PRO A 220 -10.24 17.82 10.00
CA PRO A 220 -9.48 18.25 11.18
C PRO A 220 -7.96 18.16 11.01
N PHE A 221 -7.47 17.45 9.97
CA PHE A 221 -6.04 17.21 9.74
C PHE A 221 -5.42 18.17 8.70
N GLY A 222 -6.11 19.25 8.34
CA GLY A 222 -5.61 20.25 7.40
C GLY A 222 -5.33 19.68 6.01
N ASP A 223 -4.14 19.93 5.45
CA ASP A 223 -3.73 19.39 4.15
C ASP A 223 -3.38 17.89 4.21
N GLY A 224 -3.25 17.34 5.43
CA GLY A 224 -2.94 15.95 5.70
C GLY A 224 -1.55 15.51 5.23
N LEU A 225 -0.60 16.45 5.09
CA LEU A 225 0.76 16.16 4.65
C LEU A 225 1.73 16.13 5.84
N ALA A 226 2.55 15.09 5.87
CA ALA A 226 3.77 15.07 6.67
C ALA A 226 4.94 15.54 5.79
N ARG A 227 5.76 16.43 6.34
CA ARG A 227 6.95 16.97 5.67
C ARG A 227 8.18 16.58 6.50
N PRO A 228 9.24 16.01 5.88
CA PRO A 228 10.51 15.71 6.52
C PRO A 228 11.31 16.95 6.88
#